data_5d821997cf886eb24d9772899ee58a36
#
_entry.id   5d821997cf886eb24d9772899ee58a36
#
_cell.length_a   1.000
_cell.length_b   1.000
_cell.length_c   1.000
_cell.angle_alpha   90.00
_cell.angle_beta   90.00
_cell.angle_gamma   90.00
#
_symmetry.space_group_name_H-M   'P 1'
#
loop_
_entity.id
_entity.type
_entity.pdbx_description
1 polymer ?
#
loop_
_entity_poly.entity_id
_entity_poly.type
_entity_poly.pdbx_seq_one_letter_code
_entity_poly.pdbx_strand_id
1 'polypeptide(L)'
;WLVNGALVTSLKASEFDASVTKKNDKIQARAIMQGKEIASNIVQIGNSPPDISRVKIMPEVFKPGDTLSVDASGTDVDGDEVTLSYEWTKNGEPAGNSRQIQLSLKRGDKLSVKITPFDGTDYGRSGVLNREIVNLPPMITDNRKYLFDGKRYSHQINATDPDGDSLTYSLKKAPSGMRIDSSSGLITWDVPSDFIGKASFAVAVADGHGGEATQDLTLEIKPEQKK
;
A
#
# COMPACT_ATOMS: atom_id res chain seq x y z
N TRP A 1 18.15 -39.04 -26.06
CA TRP A 1 16.75 -38.62 -25.93
C TRP A 1 16.30 -37.97 -27.25
N LEU A 2 15.01 -38.13 -27.50
CA LEU A 2 14.33 -37.45 -28.60
C LEU A 2 13.26 -36.52 -28.05
N VAL A 3 13.21 -35.30 -28.55
CA VAL A 3 12.13 -34.35 -28.31
C VAL A 3 11.45 -34.08 -29.66
N ASN A 4 10.16 -34.35 -29.74
CA ASN A 4 9.37 -34.23 -30.98
C ASN A 4 10.01 -35.00 -32.18
N GLY A 5 10.65 -36.13 -31.91
CA GLY A 5 11.33 -36.94 -32.88
C GLY A 5 12.75 -36.48 -33.26
N ALA A 6 13.19 -35.30 -32.78
CA ALA A 6 14.54 -34.80 -33.02
C ALA A 6 15.51 -35.25 -31.90
N LEU A 7 16.72 -35.67 -32.26
CA LEU A 7 17.74 -36.09 -31.30
C LEU A 7 18.31 -34.90 -30.56
N VAL A 8 18.23 -34.94 -29.21
CA VAL A 8 18.84 -33.95 -28.33
C VAL A 8 20.24 -34.43 -27.94
N THR A 9 21.25 -33.92 -28.60
CA THR A 9 22.64 -34.40 -28.46
C THR A 9 23.31 -34.00 -27.15
N SER A 10 22.82 -32.97 -26.46
CA SER A 10 23.30 -32.49 -25.16
C SER A 10 22.88 -33.38 -23.99
N LEU A 11 21.84 -34.20 -24.15
CA LEU A 11 21.28 -35.05 -23.10
C LEU A 11 21.65 -36.52 -23.33
N LYS A 12 22.82 -36.94 -22.82
CA LYS A 12 23.30 -38.34 -22.87
C LYS A 12 23.13 -39.11 -21.57
N ALA A 13 22.45 -38.49 -20.56
CA ALA A 13 22.21 -39.10 -19.26
C ALA A 13 21.07 -40.13 -19.30
N SER A 14 21.02 -40.98 -18.30
CA SER A 14 19.90 -41.91 -18.05
C SER A 14 18.62 -41.19 -17.62
N GLU A 15 18.74 -39.96 -17.19
CA GLU A 15 17.62 -39.10 -16.77
C GLU A 15 17.42 -37.96 -17.79
N PHE A 16 16.16 -37.58 -18.01
CA PHE A 16 15.78 -36.49 -18.89
C PHE A 16 15.42 -35.26 -18.04
N ASP A 17 16.09 -34.14 -18.29
CA ASP A 17 15.72 -32.87 -17.68
C ASP A 17 14.56 -32.24 -18.46
N ALA A 18 13.37 -32.24 -17.86
CA ALA A 18 12.16 -31.70 -18.49
C ALA A 18 12.14 -30.17 -18.54
N SER A 19 13.06 -29.47 -17.89
CA SER A 19 13.14 -27.99 -17.92
C SER A 19 13.37 -27.38 -19.29
N VAL A 20 13.84 -28.21 -20.24
CA VAL A 20 14.08 -27.82 -21.66
C VAL A 20 12.88 -28.07 -22.58
N THR A 21 11.76 -28.54 -22.05
CA THR A 21 10.55 -28.88 -22.80
C THR A 21 9.37 -28.00 -22.47
N LYS A 22 8.37 -28.04 -23.35
CA LYS A 22 7.09 -27.30 -23.19
C LYS A 22 5.93 -28.28 -23.27
N LYS A 23 4.76 -27.82 -22.85
CA LYS A 23 3.47 -28.49 -23.01
C LYS A 23 3.35 -29.07 -24.45
N ASN A 24 2.85 -30.28 -24.55
CA ASN A 24 2.66 -31.08 -25.77
C ASN A 24 3.95 -31.62 -26.40
N ASP A 25 5.13 -31.33 -25.89
CA ASP A 25 6.35 -31.98 -26.37
C ASP A 25 6.29 -33.49 -26.13
N LYS A 26 6.78 -34.25 -27.13
CA LYS A 26 6.83 -35.71 -27.11
C LYS A 26 8.26 -36.17 -26.84
N ILE A 27 8.45 -36.85 -25.71
CA ILE A 27 9.76 -37.35 -25.27
C ILE A 27 9.85 -38.83 -25.49
N GLN A 28 10.99 -39.29 -25.99
CA GLN A 28 11.28 -40.71 -26.17
C GLN A 28 12.76 -40.99 -25.84
N ALA A 29 13.02 -42.00 -25.02
CA ALA A 29 14.37 -42.50 -24.82
C ALA A 29 14.73 -43.49 -25.93
N ARG A 30 15.99 -43.45 -26.39
CA ARG A 30 16.59 -44.47 -27.24
C ARG A 30 17.90 -44.97 -26.64
N ALA A 31 18.08 -46.26 -26.65
CA ALA A 31 19.31 -46.90 -26.21
C ALA A 31 19.82 -47.82 -27.31
N ILE A 32 21.15 -47.91 -27.47
CA ILE A 32 21.81 -48.86 -28.37
C ILE A 32 22.42 -49.95 -27.51
N MET A 33 21.92 -51.18 -27.66
CA MET A 33 22.42 -52.36 -26.99
C MET A 33 22.86 -53.39 -28.00
N GLN A 34 24.12 -53.78 -27.96
CA GLN A 34 24.71 -54.76 -28.91
C GLN A 34 24.42 -54.46 -30.39
N GLY A 35 24.49 -53.18 -30.78
CA GLY A 35 24.21 -52.71 -32.13
C GLY A 35 22.73 -52.65 -32.52
N LYS A 36 21.80 -52.97 -31.62
CA LYS A 36 20.36 -52.83 -31.82
C LYS A 36 19.85 -51.59 -31.13
N GLU A 37 19.05 -50.81 -31.83
CA GLU A 37 18.34 -49.66 -31.24
C GLU A 37 17.05 -50.14 -30.57
N ILE A 38 16.86 -49.70 -29.31
CA ILE A 38 15.68 -49.95 -28.51
C ILE A 38 15.09 -48.57 -28.13
N ALA A 39 13.81 -48.38 -28.40
CA ALA A 39 13.10 -47.14 -28.05
C ALA A 39 12.10 -47.40 -26.90
N SER A 40 11.95 -46.44 -26.01
CA SER A 40 10.90 -46.43 -25.01
C SER A 40 9.52 -46.10 -25.64
N ASN A 41 8.46 -46.20 -24.86
CA ASN A 41 7.21 -45.50 -25.15
C ASN A 41 7.46 -43.98 -25.27
N ILE A 42 6.54 -43.29 -25.96
CA ILE A 42 6.53 -41.83 -26.03
C ILE A 42 5.79 -41.30 -24.80
N VAL A 43 6.37 -40.31 -24.11
CA VAL A 43 5.75 -39.54 -23.04
C VAL A 43 5.46 -38.14 -23.57
N GLN A 44 4.22 -37.69 -23.43
CA GLN A 44 3.85 -36.33 -23.79
C GLN A 44 3.92 -35.47 -22.53
N ILE A 45 4.55 -34.29 -22.64
CA ILE A 45 4.63 -33.30 -21.57
C ILE A 45 3.24 -32.68 -21.37
N GLY A 46 2.76 -32.70 -20.15
CA GLY A 46 1.50 -32.13 -19.75
C GLY A 46 1.57 -30.60 -19.61
N ASN A 47 0.45 -30.01 -19.22
CA ASN A 47 0.35 -28.60 -18.85
C ASN A 47 1.11 -28.34 -17.55
N SER A 48 1.78 -27.21 -17.46
CA SER A 48 2.33 -26.65 -16.22
C SER A 48 1.38 -25.57 -15.72
N PRO A 49 0.96 -25.61 -14.45
CA PRO A 49 0.05 -24.56 -13.95
C PRO A 49 0.76 -23.22 -13.82
N PRO A 50 0.03 -22.09 -13.95
CA PRO A 50 0.60 -20.74 -13.91
C PRO A 50 0.97 -20.31 -12.50
N ASP A 51 1.87 -19.33 -12.40
CA ASP A 51 2.30 -18.71 -11.14
C ASP A 51 1.97 -17.20 -11.11
N ILE A 52 1.85 -16.66 -9.89
CA ILE A 52 1.75 -15.22 -9.65
C ILE A 52 3.16 -14.63 -9.60
N SER A 53 3.49 -13.72 -10.54
CA SER A 53 4.81 -13.10 -10.61
C SER A 53 4.93 -11.81 -9.84
N ARG A 54 3.83 -11.06 -9.65
CA ARG A 54 3.76 -9.81 -8.89
C ARG A 54 2.38 -9.63 -8.29
N VAL A 55 2.35 -9.09 -7.05
CA VAL A 55 1.08 -8.73 -6.43
C VAL A 55 1.23 -7.63 -5.37
N LYS A 56 0.36 -6.60 -5.43
CA LYS A 56 0.25 -5.50 -4.45
C LYS A 56 -1.20 -5.04 -4.32
N ILE A 57 -1.58 -4.56 -3.15
CA ILE A 57 -2.83 -3.80 -2.95
C ILE A 57 -2.51 -2.30 -3.04
N MET A 58 -3.26 -1.57 -3.84
CA MET A 58 -3.10 -0.14 -4.07
C MET A 58 -4.38 0.64 -3.70
N PRO A 59 -4.27 1.87 -3.18
CA PRO A 59 -3.05 2.61 -2.85
C PRO A 59 -2.33 2.04 -1.63
N GLU A 60 -1.03 2.31 -1.48
CA GLU A 60 -0.25 1.88 -0.29
C GLU A 60 -0.72 2.60 0.98
N VAL A 61 -1.10 3.87 0.89
CA VAL A 61 -1.74 4.63 1.96
C VAL A 61 -3.21 4.78 1.59
N PHE A 62 -4.08 4.14 2.36
CA PHE A 62 -5.53 4.20 2.17
C PHE A 62 -6.11 5.40 2.89
N LYS A 63 -7.00 6.14 2.20
CA LYS A 63 -7.84 7.20 2.79
C LYS A 63 -9.30 6.80 2.68
N PRO A 64 -10.17 7.18 3.62
CA PRO A 64 -11.59 6.93 3.52
C PRO A 64 -12.17 7.40 2.19
N GLY A 65 -12.88 6.51 1.51
CA GLY A 65 -13.44 6.75 0.18
C GLY A 65 -12.56 6.31 -1.00
N ASP A 66 -11.31 5.92 -0.78
CA ASP A 66 -10.45 5.39 -1.83
C ASP A 66 -11.00 4.07 -2.40
N THR A 67 -10.73 3.85 -3.68
CA THR A 67 -10.95 2.56 -4.34
C THR A 67 -9.70 1.72 -4.17
N LEU A 68 -9.85 0.51 -3.61
CA LEU A 68 -8.77 -0.45 -3.52
C LEU A 68 -8.66 -1.25 -4.82
N SER A 69 -7.45 -1.50 -5.26
CA SER A 69 -7.16 -2.32 -6.42
C SER A 69 -6.02 -3.29 -6.15
N VAL A 70 -6.03 -4.44 -6.84
CA VAL A 70 -4.90 -5.36 -6.86
C VAL A 70 -4.09 -5.10 -8.12
N ASP A 71 -2.82 -4.71 -7.96
CA ASP A 71 -1.83 -4.73 -9.03
C ASP A 71 -1.15 -6.10 -9.01
N ALA A 72 -1.55 -6.98 -9.92
CA ALA A 72 -1.05 -8.35 -10.00
C ALA A 72 -0.81 -8.76 -11.45
N SER A 73 0.17 -9.64 -11.64
CA SER A 73 0.47 -10.30 -12.91
C SER A 73 0.80 -11.78 -12.65
N GLY A 74 0.43 -12.61 -13.62
CA GLY A 74 0.78 -14.02 -13.65
C GLY A 74 1.77 -14.32 -14.77
N THR A 75 2.44 -15.46 -14.68
CA THR A 75 3.33 -16.01 -15.71
C THR A 75 3.08 -17.50 -15.83
N ASP A 76 3.27 -18.00 -17.04
CA ASP A 76 3.18 -19.40 -17.33
C ASP A 76 4.45 -19.88 -18.06
N VAL A 77 4.98 -21.04 -17.67
CA VAL A 77 6.22 -21.58 -18.22
C VAL A 77 6.01 -22.14 -19.64
N ASP A 78 4.80 -22.57 -19.96
CA ASP A 78 4.43 -23.07 -21.29
C ASP A 78 4.11 -21.90 -22.25
N GLY A 79 3.98 -20.67 -21.71
CA GLY A 79 3.67 -19.46 -22.45
C GLY A 79 2.18 -19.24 -22.67
N ASP A 80 1.33 -19.93 -21.91
CA ASP A 80 -0.11 -19.77 -21.95
C ASP A 80 -0.53 -18.42 -21.34
N GLU A 81 -1.67 -17.87 -21.79
CA GLU A 81 -2.23 -16.63 -21.24
C GLU A 81 -2.79 -16.85 -19.84
N VAL A 82 -2.32 -16.05 -18.87
CA VAL A 82 -2.75 -16.17 -17.47
C VAL A 82 -3.83 -15.17 -17.14
N THR A 83 -4.97 -15.66 -16.70
CA THR A 83 -6.06 -14.87 -16.10
C THR A 83 -6.00 -14.94 -14.60
N LEU A 84 -6.43 -13.86 -13.91
CA LEU A 84 -6.42 -13.77 -12.44
C LEU A 84 -7.84 -13.59 -11.92
N SER A 85 -8.23 -14.42 -10.96
CA SER A 85 -9.45 -14.24 -10.18
C SER A 85 -9.15 -13.71 -8.79
N TYR A 86 -10.10 -12.98 -8.19
CA TYR A 86 -9.95 -12.28 -6.94
C TYR A 86 -11.09 -12.65 -5.99
N GLU A 87 -10.79 -12.87 -4.72
CA GLU A 87 -11.75 -13.09 -3.65
C GLU A 87 -11.37 -12.20 -2.46
N TRP A 88 -12.16 -11.13 -2.23
CA TRP A 88 -11.94 -10.23 -1.13
C TRP A 88 -12.75 -10.61 0.10
N THR A 89 -12.15 -10.44 1.27
CA THR A 89 -12.85 -10.48 2.54
C THR A 89 -12.55 -9.24 3.37
N LYS A 90 -13.54 -8.79 4.14
CA LYS A 90 -13.43 -7.75 5.15
C LYS A 90 -13.81 -8.34 6.50
N ASN A 91 -12.91 -8.30 7.47
CA ASN A 91 -13.10 -8.88 8.81
C ASN A 91 -13.55 -10.36 8.78
N GLY A 92 -13.12 -11.10 7.74
CA GLY A 92 -13.46 -12.49 7.52
C GLY A 92 -14.72 -12.72 6.66
N GLU A 93 -15.52 -11.68 6.41
CA GLU A 93 -16.74 -11.79 5.60
C GLU A 93 -16.46 -11.45 4.12
N PRO A 94 -17.12 -12.13 3.16
CA PRO A 94 -16.96 -11.84 1.74
C PRO A 94 -17.24 -10.38 1.41
N ALA A 95 -16.37 -9.77 0.60
CA ALA A 95 -16.42 -8.33 0.30
C ALA A 95 -16.36 -7.98 -1.19
N GLY A 96 -16.16 -8.96 -2.06
CA GLY A 96 -16.15 -8.78 -3.52
C GLY A 96 -15.21 -9.73 -4.24
N ASN A 97 -15.27 -9.71 -5.58
CA ASN A 97 -14.50 -10.61 -6.44
C ASN A 97 -13.86 -9.91 -7.65
N SER A 98 -13.91 -8.58 -7.67
CA SER A 98 -13.32 -7.79 -8.75
C SER A 98 -11.88 -7.40 -8.43
N ARG A 99 -11.10 -7.09 -9.47
CA ARG A 99 -9.75 -6.52 -9.33
C ARG A 99 -9.76 -5.22 -8.52
N GLN A 100 -10.86 -4.46 -8.61
CA GLN A 100 -11.05 -3.22 -7.87
C GLN A 100 -12.30 -3.33 -7.02
N ILE A 101 -12.23 -2.84 -5.78
CA ILE A 101 -13.38 -2.77 -4.88
C ILE A 101 -13.44 -1.39 -4.22
N GLN A 102 -14.67 -0.95 -3.95
CA GLN A 102 -14.93 0.25 -3.14
C GLN A 102 -15.73 -0.16 -1.92
N LEU A 103 -15.13 -0.01 -0.75
CA LEU A 103 -15.70 -0.42 0.52
C LEU A 103 -15.66 0.76 1.51
N SER A 104 -16.69 0.83 2.36
CA SER A 104 -16.60 1.67 3.55
C SER A 104 -15.67 0.99 4.55
N LEU A 105 -14.46 1.51 4.70
CA LEU A 105 -13.44 0.99 5.59
C LEU A 105 -13.22 1.93 6.76
N LYS A 106 -12.92 1.35 7.91
CA LYS A 106 -12.61 2.04 9.16
C LYS A 106 -11.28 1.55 9.69
N ARG A 107 -10.62 2.37 10.49
CA ARG A 107 -9.45 1.96 11.29
C ARG A 107 -9.72 0.64 12.02
N GLY A 108 -8.79 -0.30 11.96
CA GLY A 108 -8.89 -1.65 12.53
C GLY A 108 -9.59 -2.67 11.64
N ASP A 109 -10.19 -2.28 10.51
CA ASP A 109 -10.71 -3.25 9.53
C ASP A 109 -9.57 -4.07 8.94
N LYS A 110 -9.77 -5.38 8.85
CA LYS A 110 -8.84 -6.33 8.27
C LYS A 110 -9.35 -6.77 6.91
N LEU A 111 -8.56 -6.49 5.90
CA LEU A 111 -8.81 -6.93 4.53
C LEU A 111 -7.92 -8.11 4.19
N SER A 112 -8.48 -9.05 3.44
CA SER A 112 -7.71 -10.09 2.78
C SER A 112 -8.19 -10.20 1.34
N VAL A 113 -7.26 -10.44 0.42
CA VAL A 113 -7.57 -10.78 -0.96
C VAL A 113 -6.80 -12.05 -1.34
N LYS A 114 -7.53 -13.06 -1.79
CA LYS A 114 -6.99 -14.25 -2.40
C LYS A 114 -7.00 -14.04 -3.91
N ILE A 115 -5.87 -14.30 -4.55
CA ILE A 115 -5.68 -14.20 -6.00
C ILE A 115 -5.34 -15.61 -6.51
N THR A 116 -6.07 -16.06 -7.52
CA THR A 116 -5.85 -17.38 -8.12
C THR A 116 -5.57 -17.23 -9.59
N PRO A 117 -4.39 -17.67 -10.09
CA PRO A 117 -4.08 -17.65 -11.50
C PRO A 117 -4.66 -18.88 -12.22
N PHE A 118 -5.02 -18.71 -13.49
CA PHE A 118 -5.57 -19.76 -14.37
C PHE A 118 -5.07 -19.55 -15.80
N ASP A 119 -4.58 -20.61 -16.44
CA ASP A 119 -3.98 -20.58 -17.79
C ASP A 119 -4.94 -21.04 -18.90
N GLY A 120 -6.21 -21.29 -18.56
CA GLY A 120 -7.20 -21.86 -19.48
C GLY A 120 -7.34 -23.39 -19.34
N THR A 121 -6.41 -24.06 -18.65
CA THR A 121 -6.42 -25.51 -18.42
C THR A 121 -6.39 -25.85 -16.93
N ASP A 122 -5.43 -25.28 -16.19
CA ASP A 122 -5.19 -25.55 -14.78
C ASP A 122 -5.15 -24.26 -13.94
N TYR A 123 -5.50 -24.41 -12.66
CA TYR A 123 -5.30 -23.35 -11.67
C TYR A 123 -3.91 -23.48 -11.06
N GLY A 124 -3.21 -22.37 -10.99
CA GLY A 124 -1.97 -22.28 -10.26
C GLY A 124 -2.18 -22.05 -8.76
N ARG A 125 -1.07 -21.90 -8.03
CA ARG A 125 -1.09 -21.66 -6.61
C ARG A 125 -1.65 -20.27 -6.30
N SER A 126 -2.70 -20.21 -5.49
CA SER A 126 -3.25 -18.94 -5.02
C SER A 126 -2.29 -18.20 -4.09
N GLY A 127 -2.20 -16.88 -4.26
CA GLY A 127 -1.58 -15.95 -3.31
C GLY A 127 -2.62 -15.30 -2.41
N VAL A 128 -2.24 -14.97 -1.18
CA VAL A 128 -3.11 -14.22 -0.25
C VAL A 128 -2.36 -13.00 0.26
N LEU A 129 -2.99 -11.83 0.13
CA LEU A 129 -2.52 -10.59 0.74
C LEU A 129 -3.47 -10.17 1.85
N ASN A 130 -2.88 -9.75 2.97
CA ASN A 130 -3.61 -9.22 4.11
C ASN A 130 -3.21 -7.76 4.34
N ARG A 131 -4.19 -6.95 4.73
CA ARG A 131 -3.98 -5.54 5.07
C ARG A 131 -4.90 -5.14 6.21
N GLU A 132 -4.35 -4.45 7.19
CA GLU A 132 -5.12 -3.76 8.22
C GLU A 132 -5.21 -2.26 7.89
N ILE A 133 -6.39 -1.67 8.06
CA ILE A 133 -6.60 -0.24 7.91
C ILE A 133 -6.11 0.45 9.18
N VAL A 134 -5.02 1.18 9.03
CA VAL A 134 -4.36 1.88 10.14
C VAL A 134 -4.88 3.30 10.29
N ASN A 135 -4.69 3.88 11.48
CA ASN A 135 -4.98 5.28 11.74
C ASN A 135 -4.17 6.22 10.84
N LEU A 136 -4.81 7.28 10.36
CA LEU A 136 -4.16 8.37 9.66
C LEU A 136 -4.04 9.58 10.59
N PRO A 137 -2.89 10.23 10.66
CA PRO A 137 -2.72 11.40 11.51
C PRO A 137 -3.54 12.60 10.98
N PRO A 138 -3.89 13.56 11.85
CA PRO A 138 -4.55 14.79 11.45
C PRO A 138 -3.68 15.64 10.55
N MET A 139 -4.29 16.51 9.76
CA MET A 139 -3.63 17.46 8.88
C MET A 139 -3.97 18.89 9.31
N ILE A 140 -2.95 19.70 9.60
CA ILE A 140 -3.13 21.12 9.88
C ILE A 140 -3.30 21.84 8.55
N THR A 141 -4.44 22.58 8.41
CA THR A 141 -4.81 23.31 7.19
C THR A 141 -4.78 24.83 7.43
N ASP A 142 -3.93 25.26 8.36
CA ASP A 142 -3.82 26.66 8.77
C ASP A 142 -3.39 27.57 7.61
N ASN A 143 -4.13 28.67 7.42
CA ASN A 143 -3.87 29.68 6.37
C ASN A 143 -2.92 30.80 6.85
N ARG A 144 -2.37 30.69 8.08
CA ARG A 144 -1.47 31.64 8.73
C ARG A 144 -2.05 33.05 8.90
N LYS A 145 -3.38 33.19 8.92
CA LYS A 145 -4.06 34.46 9.18
C LYS A 145 -4.29 34.60 10.69
N TYR A 146 -3.82 35.70 11.24
CA TYR A 146 -4.01 36.05 12.64
C TYR A 146 -4.51 37.49 12.79
N LEU A 147 -5.03 37.81 13.97
CA LEU A 147 -5.40 39.15 14.36
C LEU A 147 -4.44 39.64 15.45
N PHE A 148 -4.00 40.87 15.33
CA PHE A 148 -3.21 41.56 16.36
C PHE A 148 -3.63 43.02 16.40
N ASP A 149 -4.15 43.47 17.56
CA ASP A 149 -4.67 44.81 17.75
C ASP A 149 -3.69 45.78 18.49
N GLY A 150 -2.43 45.38 18.60
CA GLY A 150 -1.39 46.09 19.32
C GLY A 150 -1.24 45.62 20.79
N LYS A 151 -2.17 44.82 21.30
CA LYS A 151 -2.13 44.26 22.64
C LYS A 151 -2.38 42.77 22.68
N ARG A 152 -3.38 42.33 21.91
CA ARG A 152 -3.82 40.94 21.91
C ARG A 152 -3.61 40.29 20.53
N TYR A 153 -2.93 39.15 20.55
CA TYR A 153 -2.80 38.24 19.41
C TYR A 153 -3.87 37.18 19.48
N SER A 154 -4.52 36.87 18.38
CA SER A 154 -5.39 35.72 18.27
C SER A 154 -5.19 35.05 16.89
N HIS A 155 -5.18 33.72 16.89
CA HIS A 155 -4.97 32.91 15.69
C HIS A 155 -5.78 31.62 15.78
N GLN A 156 -6.64 31.39 14.79
CA GLN A 156 -7.41 30.16 14.68
C GLN A 156 -6.63 29.12 13.91
N ILE A 157 -6.23 28.05 14.59
CA ILE A 157 -5.65 26.88 13.95
C ILE A 157 -6.77 26.00 13.44
N ASN A 158 -6.72 25.64 12.15
CA ASN A 158 -7.63 24.70 11.53
C ASN A 158 -6.90 23.39 11.23
N ALA A 159 -7.55 22.29 11.49
CA ALA A 159 -7.08 20.96 11.15
C ALA A 159 -8.25 20.06 10.78
N THR A 160 -7.96 19.01 10.02
CA THR A 160 -8.91 17.97 9.62
C THR A 160 -8.28 16.61 9.88
N ASP A 161 -9.11 15.65 10.20
CA ASP A 161 -8.68 14.26 10.33
C ASP A 161 -9.25 13.41 9.20
N PRO A 162 -8.43 12.60 8.49
CA PRO A 162 -8.90 11.76 7.40
C PRO A 162 -9.87 10.67 7.85
N ASP A 163 -9.75 10.17 9.07
CA ASP A 163 -10.62 9.14 9.66
C ASP A 163 -11.87 9.73 10.31
N GLY A 164 -11.95 11.08 10.42
CA GLY A 164 -13.06 11.81 11.03
C GLY A 164 -12.99 11.85 12.54
N ASP A 165 -11.81 11.66 13.12
CA ASP A 165 -11.61 11.66 14.56
C ASP A 165 -11.72 13.06 15.18
N SER A 166 -12.07 13.11 16.47
CA SER A 166 -12.11 14.36 17.24
C SER A 166 -10.70 14.84 17.53
N LEU A 167 -10.43 16.12 17.23
CA LEU A 167 -9.10 16.69 17.37
C LEU A 167 -8.90 17.41 18.68
N THR A 168 -7.70 17.29 19.24
CA THR A 168 -7.26 18.00 20.44
C THR A 168 -6.03 18.84 20.13
N TYR A 169 -6.11 20.14 20.44
CA TYR A 169 -5.06 21.11 20.16
C TYR A 169 -4.22 21.42 21.41
N SER A 170 -2.92 21.57 21.22
CA SER A 170 -2.00 21.93 22.31
C SER A 170 -0.84 22.78 21.81
N LEU A 171 -0.18 23.51 22.73
CA LEU A 171 1.06 24.24 22.49
C LEU A 171 2.23 23.39 23.01
N LYS A 172 3.19 23.04 22.15
CA LYS A 172 4.43 22.32 22.56
C LYS A 172 5.51 23.29 23.05
N LYS A 173 5.59 24.46 22.41
CA LYS A 173 6.48 25.57 22.80
C LYS A 173 5.70 26.85 22.58
N ALA A 174 5.75 27.77 23.54
CA ALA A 174 5.05 29.04 23.42
C ALA A 174 5.67 30.07 24.35
N PRO A 175 5.54 31.38 24.04
CA PRO A 175 5.82 32.47 24.96
C PRO A 175 4.95 32.39 26.22
N SER A 176 5.46 32.92 27.31
CA SER A 176 4.71 32.98 28.56
C SER A 176 3.38 33.72 28.37
N GLY A 177 2.30 33.16 28.90
CA GLY A 177 0.95 33.72 28.81
C GLY A 177 0.19 33.40 27.52
N MET A 178 0.84 32.82 26.48
CA MET A 178 0.14 32.32 25.32
C MET A 178 -0.64 31.05 25.67
N ARG A 179 -1.87 30.93 25.15
CA ARG A 179 -2.77 29.80 25.42
C ARG A 179 -3.42 29.36 24.13
N ILE A 180 -3.82 28.11 24.09
CA ILE A 180 -4.66 27.52 23.02
C ILE A 180 -5.87 26.86 23.68
N ASP A 181 -7.03 27.05 23.10
CA ASP A 181 -8.21 26.27 23.47
C ASP A 181 -8.09 24.87 22.84
N SER A 182 -8.14 23.84 23.69
CA SER A 182 -7.87 22.46 23.27
C SER A 182 -8.92 21.86 22.35
N SER A 183 -10.12 22.41 22.33
CA SER A 183 -11.23 21.91 21.51
C SER A 183 -11.40 22.69 20.21
N SER A 184 -11.23 24.00 20.25
CA SER A 184 -11.43 24.86 19.08
C SER A 184 -10.14 25.19 18.32
N GLY A 185 -8.96 25.07 18.95
CA GLY A 185 -7.69 25.46 18.35
C GLY A 185 -7.45 26.97 18.31
N LEU A 186 -8.24 27.77 19.05
CA LEU A 186 -8.05 29.21 19.13
C LEU A 186 -6.87 29.54 20.03
N ILE A 187 -5.82 30.13 19.47
CA ILE A 187 -4.69 30.67 20.21
C ILE A 187 -5.01 32.11 20.62
N THR A 188 -4.68 32.42 21.86
CA THR A 188 -4.75 33.78 22.38
C THR A 188 -3.50 34.12 23.20
N TRP A 189 -3.00 35.35 23.05
CA TRP A 189 -1.87 35.85 23.81
C TRP A 189 -2.00 37.35 24.04
N ASP A 190 -2.03 37.73 25.29
CA ASP A 190 -1.90 39.12 25.70
C ASP A 190 -0.40 39.46 25.69
N VAL A 191 0.01 40.18 24.63
CA VAL A 191 1.41 40.47 24.36
C VAL A 191 1.91 41.50 25.41
N PRO A 192 3.03 41.23 26.13
CA PRO A 192 3.63 42.20 26.98
C PRO A 192 3.94 43.52 26.25
N SER A 193 3.64 44.66 26.88
CA SER A 193 3.78 45.99 26.26
C SER A 193 5.22 46.36 25.86
N ASP A 194 6.18 45.69 26.48
CA ASP A 194 7.62 45.81 26.23
C ASP A 194 8.17 44.77 25.23
N PHE A 195 7.33 43.84 24.73
CA PHE A 195 7.75 42.82 23.82
C PHE A 195 7.92 43.36 22.39
N ILE A 196 9.14 43.28 21.87
CA ILE A 196 9.51 43.60 20.48
C ILE A 196 10.34 42.45 19.92
N GLY A 197 10.07 42.05 18.68
CA GLY A 197 10.83 41.01 18.01
C GLY A 197 9.99 39.78 17.62
N LYS A 198 10.63 38.63 17.57
CA LYS A 198 10.01 37.39 17.11
C LYS A 198 9.57 36.52 18.28
N ALA A 199 8.31 36.13 18.27
CA ALA A 199 7.76 35.09 19.14
C ALA A 199 7.55 33.81 18.34
N SER A 200 8.30 32.76 18.66
CA SER A 200 8.14 31.44 18.03
C SER A 200 7.40 30.49 18.96
N PHE A 201 6.48 29.72 18.39
CA PHE A 201 5.70 28.74 19.12
C PHE A 201 5.37 27.54 18.21
N ALA A 202 5.06 26.40 18.80
CA ALA A 202 4.69 25.19 18.09
C ALA A 202 3.31 24.70 18.54
N VAL A 203 2.45 24.41 17.58
CA VAL A 203 1.13 23.80 17.80
C VAL A 203 1.22 22.31 17.50
N ALA A 204 0.56 21.51 18.32
CA ALA A 204 0.31 20.11 18.01
C ALA A 204 -1.19 19.83 18.01
N VAL A 205 -1.61 19.00 17.08
CA VAL A 205 -2.98 18.51 16.92
C VAL A 205 -2.95 17.00 16.98
N ALA A 206 -3.68 16.41 17.92
CA ALA A 206 -3.76 14.96 18.12
C ALA A 206 -5.18 14.45 17.88
N ASP A 207 -5.28 13.23 17.34
CA ASP A 207 -6.54 12.54 17.04
C ASP A 207 -7.06 11.62 18.16
N GLY A 208 -6.28 11.46 19.23
CA GLY A 208 -6.59 10.55 20.34
C GLY A 208 -6.33 9.07 20.02
N HIS A 209 -5.84 8.73 18.83
CA HIS A 209 -5.58 7.38 18.35
C HIS A 209 -4.12 7.13 17.95
N GLY A 210 -3.22 8.03 18.39
CA GLY A 210 -1.79 7.92 18.19
C GLY A 210 -1.26 8.74 17.04
N GLY A 211 -2.12 9.40 16.25
CA GLY A 211 -1.72 10.37 15.24
C GLY A 211 -1.54 11.77 15.85
N GLU A 212 -0.49 12.46 15.47
CA GLU A 212 -0.19 13.84 15.84
C GLU A 212 0.41 14.59 14.66
N ALA A 213 -0.08 15.79 14.39
CA ALA A 213 0.53 16.74 13.47
C ALA A 213 1.05 17.94 14.25
N THR A 214 2.21 18.49 13.84
CA THR A 214 2.82 19.67 14.47
C THR A 214 3.12 20.74 13.44
N GLN A 215 3.02 22.01 13.86
CA GLN A 215 3.37 23.17 13.04
C GLN A 215 4.11 24.20 13.86
N ASP A 216 5.26 24.63 13.36
CA ASP A 216 6.00 25.77 13.90
C ASP A 216 5.48 27.07 13.30
N LEU A 217 5.24 28.06 14.16
CA LEU A 217 4.73 29.38 13.83
C LEU A 217 5.63 30.45 14.43
N THR A 218 5.70 31.60 13.76
CA THR A 218 6.44 32.76 14.23
C THR A 218 5.61 34.01 14.00
N LEU A 219 5.45 34.79 15.06
CA LEU A 219 4.86 36.13 15.05
C LEU A 219 5.99 37.14 15.19
N GLU A 220 6.02 38.16 14.34
CA GLU A 220 6.93 39.29 14.45
C GLU A 220 6.19 40.56 14.89
N ILE A 221 6.54 41.11 16.06
CA ILE A 221 5.99 42.35 16.60
C ILE A 221 7.03 43.46 16.42
N LYS A 222 6.64 44.45 15.62
CA LYS A 222 7.48 45.62 15.31
C LYS A 222 7.15 46.78 16.26
N PRO A 223 8.14 47.64 16.56
CA PRO A 223 7.85 48.87 17.34
C PRO A 223 6.81 49.72 16.60
N GLU A 224 5.91 50.33 17.37
CA GLU A 224 4.97 51.32 16.84
C GLU A 224 5.77 52.49 16.23
N GLN A 225 5.60 52.73 14.93
CA GLN A 225 6.16 53.92 14.31
C GLN A 225 5.41 55.12 14.89
N LYS A 226 6.04 55.85 15.82
CA LYS A 226 5.52 57.16 16.22
C LYS A 226 5.43 58.08 14.99
N LYS A 227 4.18 58.44 14.63
CA LYS A 227 3.92 59.52 13.67
C LYS A 227 4.28 60.87 14.24
#